data_822ba8449de9f44575c3589966850868
#
_entry.id   822ba8449de9f44575c3589966850868
#
_cell.length_a   1.000
_cell.length_b   1.000
_cell.length_c   1.000
_cell.angle_alpha   90.00
_cell.angle_beta   90.00
_cell.angle_gamma   90.00
#
_symmetry.space_group_name_H-M   'P 1'
#
loop_
_entity.id
_entity.type
_entity.pdbx_description
1 polymer ?
#
loop_
_entity_poly.entity_id
_entity_poly.type
_entity_poly.pdbx_seq_one_letter_code
_entity_poly.pdbx_strand_id
1 'polypeptide(L)'
;MVKSKKIILCGILFLAATTCWSVDWLALGGSFGTAAVVNKDESFRAATEGLSRVVLELDVTVELVLHPNIRIALGSILLTDFKFKGDDSYHSLDYGFYSGLRVYPGLGGLRLGVDYNLGRRTDFIRMAGLEDTHSTRWGNGFRFLLEYDFKSGNTGLAPIIGGSWRHIPRGGSSDHILSIYFKLLYR
;
A
#
# COMPACT_ATOMS: atom_id res chain seq x y z
N MET A 1 -1.93 25.35 -15.57
CA MET A 1 -2.94 24.45 -16.23
C MET A 1 -2.36 23.27 -17.03
N VAL A 2 -1.04 23.11 -17.16
CA VAL A 2 -0.38 22.04 -17.97
C VAL A 2 -0.08 20.75 -17.18
N LYS A 3 0.03 20.80 -15.84
CA LYS A 3 0.38 19.63 -15.00
C LYS A 3 -0.72 18.57 -14.87
N SER A 4 -2.00 18.96 -14.95
CA SER A 4 -3.14 18.02 -14.83
C SER A 4 -3.25 17.08 -16.03
N LYS A 5 -2.94 17.51 -17.24
CA LYS A 5 -3.04 16.69 -18.45
C LYS A 5 -2.05 15.52 -18.49
N LYS A 6 -0.86 15.68 -17.88
CA LYS A 6 0.17 14.62 -17.85
C LYS A 6 -0.20 13.47 -16.91
N ILE A 7 -0.88 13.76 -15.80
CA ILE A 7 -1.33 12.73 -14.84
C ILE A 7 -2.47 11.89 -15.44
N ILE A 8 -3.40 12.53 -16.14
CA ILE A 8 -4.49 11.84 -16.85
C ILE A 8 -3.95 10.96 -17.98
N LEU A 9 -2.94 11.44 -18.72
CA LEU A 9 -2.32 10.67 -19.81
C LEU A 9 -1.56 9.45 -19.29
N CYS A 10 -0.86 9.54 -18.16
CA CYS A 10 -0.23 8.38 -17.51
C CYS A 10 -1.25 7.37 -17.00
N GLY A 11 -2.38 7.82 -16.45
CA GLY A 11 -3.48 6.95 -16.03
C GLY A 11 -4.15 6.21 -17.20
N ILE A 12 -4.35 6.90 -18.34
CA ILE A 12 -4.93 6.31 -19.55
C ILE A 12 -3.94 5.34 -20.21
N LEU A 13 -2.64 5.66 -20.25
CA LEU A 13 -1.59 4.75 -20.74
C LEU A 13 -1.47 3.49 -19.88
N PHE A 14 -1.61 3.62 -18.56
CA PHE A 14 -1.63 2.47 -17.65
C PHE A 14 -2.86 1.58 -17.87
N LEU A 15 -4.05 2.17 -18.06
CA LEU A 15 -5.28 1.44 -18.41
C LEU A 15 -5.19 0.80 -19.81
N ALA A 16 -4.60 1.48 -20.81
CA ALA A 16 -4.44 0.95 -22.16
C ALA A 16 -3.42 -0.20 -22.22
N ALA A 17 -2.36 -0.16 -21.41
CA ALA A 17 -1.38 -1.25 -21.32
C ALA A 17 -1.99 -2.54 -20.73
N THR A 18 -3.03 -2.42 -19.89
CA THR A 18 -3.71 -3.60 -19.31
C THR A 18 -4.68 -4.29 -20.27
N THR A 19 -5.06 -3.66 -21.38
CA THR A 19 -6.02 -4.24 -22.34
C THR A 19 -5.38 -5.07 -23.47
N CYS A 20 -4.05 -5.01 -23.62
CA CYS A 20 -3.39 -5.63 -24.79
C CYS A 20 -2.64 -6.93 -24.52
N TRP A 21 -2.46 -7.39 -23.27
CA TRP A 21 -1.66 -8.57 -22.99
C TRP A 21 -2.31 -9.49 -21.96
N SER A 22 -3.11 -10.43 -22.41
CA SER A 22 -3.41 -11.63 -21.64
C SER A 22 -2.20 -12.58 -21.75
N VAL A 23 -1.21 -12.36 -20.93
CA VAL A 23 -0.08 -13.28 -20.81
C VAL A 23 -0.36 -14.13 -19.58
N ASP A 24 -0.64 -15.42 -19.76
CA ASP A 24 -1.08 -16.36 -18.72
C ASP A 24 -0.14 -16.44 -17.51
N TRP A 25 1.09 -15.96 -17.64
CA TRP A 25 2.10 -15.96 -16.58
C TRP A 25 2.26 -14.62 -15.84
N LEU A 26 1.52 -13.58 -16.25
CA LEU A 26 1.60 -12.23 -15.68
C LEU A 26 0.24 -11.72 -15.25
N ALA A 27 0.16 -11.14 -14.05
CA ALA A 27 -0.99 -10.39 -13.59
C ALA A 27 -0.58 -9.00 -13.12
N LEU A 28 -1.43 -8.01 -13.39
CA LEU A 28 -1.24 -6.62 -13.00
C LEU A 28 -2.37 -6.20 -12.07
N GLY A 29 -2.06 -5.51 -11.00
CA GLY A 29 -3.08 -5.08 -10.04
C GLY A 29 -2.80 -3.75 -9.40
N GLY A 30 -3.89 -3.17 -8.89
CA GLY A 30 -3.85 -1.99 -8.04
C GLY A 30 -4.82 -2.14 -6.89
N SER A 31 -4.48 -1.64 -5.72
CA SER A 31 -5.37 -1.61 -4.58
C SER A 31 -5.46 -0.22 -3.96
N PHE A 32 -6.57 0.03 -3.31
CA PHE A 32 -6.78 1.17 -2.44
C PHE A 32 -7.44 0.73 -1.14
N GLY A 33 -7.10 1.39 -0.05
CA GLY A 33 -7.61 1.02 1.26
C GLY A 33 -7.32 2.06 2.32
N THR A 34 -7.53 1.66 3.56
CA THR A 34 -7.21 2.45 4.74
C THR A 34 -6.42 1.62 5.74
N ALA A 35 -5.73 2.28 6.66
CA ALA A 35 -4.89 1.61 7.63
C ALA A 35 -5.00 2.22 9.02
N ALA A 36 -4.81 1.37 10.04
CA ALA A 36 -4.48 1.80 11.38
C ALA A 36 -2.96 1.77 11.56
N VAL A 37 -2.37 2.94 11.78
CA VAL A 37 -0.94 3.08 12.07
C VAL A 37 -0.77 3.19 13.57
N VAL A 38 -0.11 2.21 14.16
CA VAL A 38 0.23 2.18 15.59
C VAL A 38 1.68 2.62 15.73
N ASN A 39 1.86 3.89 16.11
CA ASN A 39 3.16 4.45 16.44
C ASN A 39 3.45 4.24 17.93
N LYS A 40 4.66 3.80 18.28
CA LYS A 40 5.08 3.58 19.66
C LYS A 40 5.45 4.87 20.42
N ASP A 41 5.60 5.98 19.72
CA ASP A 41 5.98 7.26 20.32
C ASP A 41 4.77 7.89 21.02
N GLU A 42 4.77 7.86 22.37
CA GLU A 42 3.70 8.42 23.20
C GLU A 42 3.65 9.95 23.12
N SER A 43 4.79 10.62 22.99
CA SER A 43 4.86 12.07 22.87
C SER A 43 4.20 12.55 21.58
N PHE A 44 4.45 11.84 20.49
CA PHE A 44 3.81 12.08 19.22
C PHE A 44 2.30 11.83 19.24
N ARG A 45 1.85 10.76 19.91
CA ARG A 45 0.42 10.47 20.07
C ARG A 45 -0.29 11.57 20.84
N ALA A 46 0.29 12.02 21.96
CA ALA A 46 -0.26 13.10 22.76
C ALA A 46 -0.35 14.42 21.96
N ALA A 47 0.69 14.78 21.19
CA ALA A 47 0.71 15.99 20.37
C ALA A 47 -0.32 15.98 19.23
N THR A 48 -0.75 14.80 18.77
CA THR A 48 -1.71 14.65 17.66
C THR A 48 -3.10 14.20 18.14
N GLU A 49 -3.35 14.17 19.44
CA GLU A 49 -4.64 13.85 20.03
C GLU A 49 -5.69 14.93 19.69
N GLY A 50 -6.89 14.48 19.31
CA GLY A 50 -7.98 15.40 18.94
C GLY A 50 -7.89 16.03 17.55
N LEU A 51 -6.90 15.66 16.72
CA LEU A 51 -6.89 15.98 15.29
C LEU A 51 -7.81 15.03 14.50
N SER A 52 -8.53 15.56 13.51
CA SER A 52 -9.23 14.73 12.52
C SER A 52 -8.22 13.96 11.69
N ARG A 53 -8.50 12.68 11.38
CA ARG A 53 -7.53 11.80 10.72
C ARG A 53 -8.12 11.14 9.49
N VAL A 54 -7.37 11.15 8.39
CA VAL A 54 -7.67 10.40 7.17
C VAL A 54 -6.44 9.61 6.77
N VAL A 55 -6.58 8.30 6.63
CA VAL A 55 -5.50 7.40 6.19
C VAL A 55 -5.90 6.74 4.89
N LEU A 56 -5.04 6.84 3.89
CA LEU A 56 -5.21 6.23 2.58
C LEU A 56 -3.99 5.38 2.24
N GLU A 57 -4.23 4.14 1.82
CA GLU A 57 -3.20 3.25 1.30
C GLU A 57 -3.47 2.95 -0.17
N LEU A 58 -2.45 3.06 -1.00
CA LEU A 58 -2.43 2.69 -2.41
C LEU A 58 -1.33 1.66 -2.66
N ASP A 59 -1.60 0.67 -3.48
CA ASP A 59 -0.63 -0.38 -3.83
C ASP A 59 -0.75 -0.68 -5.33
N VAL A 60 0.39 -0.82 -5.99
CA VAL A 60 0.49 -1.30 -7.37
C VAL A 60 1.34 -2.55 -7.37
N THR A 61 0.85 -3.62 -7.99
CA THR A 61 1.48 -4.94 -7.96
C THR A 61 1.57 -5.54 -9.35
N VAL A 62 2.66 -6.24 -9.58
CA VAL A 62 2.87 -7.17 -10.70
C VAL A 62 3.04 -8.55 -10.10
N GLU A 63 2.31 -9.54 -10.60
CA GLU A 63 2.42 -10.92 -10.13
C GLU A 63 2.85 -11.84 -11.27
N LEU A 64 3.90 -12.60 -11.02
CA LEU A 64 4.39 -13.66 -11.90
C LEU A 64 3.79 -14.99 -11.45
N VAL A 65 3.05 -15.65 -12.32
CA VAL A 65 2.42 -16.94 -12.06
C VAL A 65 3.45 -18.05 -12.27
N LEU A 66 3.96 -18.62 -11.18
CA LEU A 66 4.87 -19.77 -11.22
C LEU A 66 4.11 -21.10 -11.31
N HIS A 67 2.97 -21.14 -10.64
CA HIS A 67 2.10 -22.30 -10.53
C HIS A 67 0.65 -21.78 -10.33
N PRO A 68 -0.40 -22.51 -10.69
CA PRO A 68 -1.79 -22.08 -10.43
C PRO A 68 -2.03 -21.59 -9.00
N ASN A 69 -1.34 -22.19 -8.03
CA ASN A 69 -1.47 -21.88 -6.62
C ASN A 69 -0.34 -21.00 -6.04
N ILE A 70 0.69 -20.66 -6.83
CA ILE A 70 1.87 -19.93 -6.33
C ILE A 70 2.25 -18.81 -7.29
N ARG A 71 2.41 -17.60 -6.75
CA ARG A 71 2.82 -16.42 -7.52
C ARG A 71 3.90 -15.65 -6.77
N ILE A 72 4.81 -15.03 -7.53
CA ILE A 72 5.71 -14.00 -7.00
C ILE A 72 5.05 -12.65 -7.25
N ALA A 73 4.99 -11.81 -6.22
CA ALA A 73 4.51 -10.45 -6.32
C ALA A 73 5.66 -9.46 -6.18
N LEU A 74 5.66 -8.45 -7.05
CA LEU A 74 6.55 -7.29 -6.97
C LEU A 74 5.66 -6.04 -7.00
N GLY A 75 5.97 -5.02 -6.21
CA GLY A 75 5.14 -3.83 -6.23
C GLY A 75 5.68 -2.67 -5.42
N SER A 76 4.87 -1.62 -5.40
CA SER A 76 5.10 -0.43 -4.61
C SER A 76 3.86 -0.10 -3.79
N ILE A 77 4.08 0.42 -2.60
CA ILE A 77 3.04 0.82 -1.67
C ILE A 77 3.25 2.27 -1.26
N LEU A 78 2.17 2.99 -1.16
CA LEU A 78 2.10 4.36 -0.70
C LEU A 78 1.01 4.45 0.37
N LEU A 79 1.38 4.86 1.58
CA LEU A 79 0.43 5.16 2.64
C LEU A 79 0.57 6.62 3.01
N THR A 80 -0.54 7.32 3.07
CA THR A 80 -0.61 8.70 3.49
C THR A 80 -1.54 8.82 4.70
N ASP A 81 -1.05 9.46 5.75
CA ASP A 81 -1.76 9.69 7.01
C ASP A 81 -1.85 11.20 7.25
N PHE A 82 -3.04 11.75 7.06
CA PHE A 82 -3.34 13.16 7.27
C PHE A 82 -4.04 13.35 8.60
N LYS A 83 -3.52 14.27 9.42
CA LYS A 83 -4.16 14.73 10.64
C LYS A 83 -4.26 16.26 10.58
N PHE A 84 -5.42 16.83 10.90
CA PHE A 84 -5.64 18.26 10.79
C PHE A 84 -6.68 18.78 11.79
N LYS A 85 -6.49 20.03 12.23
CA LYS A 85 -7.43 20.79 13.06
C LYS A 85 -7.13 22.28 12.93
N GLY A 86 -8.02 23.04 12.27
CA GLY A 86 -7.77 24.44 11.96
C GLY A 86 -6.54 24.60 11.06
N ASP A 87 -5.58 25.41 11.49
CA ASP A 87 -4.33 25.67 10.77
C ASP A 87 -3.24 24.62 11.09
N ASP A 88 -3.44 23.80 12.11
CA ASP A 88 -2.50 22.73 12.47
C ASP A 88 -2.72 21.51 11.60
N SER A 89 -1.62 20.98 11.05
CA SER A 89 -1.64 19.80 10.23
C SER A 89 -0.39 18.93 10.40
N TYR A 90 -0.60 17.63 10.34
CA TYR A 90 0.46 16.65 10.22
C TYR A 90 0.14 15.72 9.06
N HIS A 91 1.09 15.57 8.16
CA HIS A 91 0.99 14.70 7.00
C HIS A 91 2.17 13.75 6.98
N SER A 92 1.93 12.45 7.07
CA SER A 92 2.93 11.40 6.91
C SER A 92 2.77 10.72 5.57
N LEU A 93 3.87 10.60 4.84
CA LEU A 93 3.97 9.88 3.58
C LEU A 93 4.92 8.69 3.76
N ASP A 94 4.38 7.48 3.79
CA ASP A 94 5.13 6.22 3.85
C ASP A 94 5.09 5.55 2.48
N TYR A 95 6.24 5.37 1.87
CA TYR A 95 6.36 4.76 0.55
C TYR A 95 7.46 3.71 0.52
N GLY A 96 7.27 2.71 -0.33
CA GLY A 96 8.26 1.64 -0.45
C GLY A 96 7.96 0.68 -1.58
N PHE A 97 8.87 -0.27 -1.70
CA PHE A 97 8.80 -1.36 -2.66
C PHE A 97 8.75 -2.68 -1.90
N TYR A 98 8.21 -3.69 -2.54
CA TYR A 98 8.18 -5.04 -1.97
C TYR A 98 8.37 -6.11 -3.02
N SER A 99 8.82 -7.26 -2.51
CA SER A 99 8.84 -8.53 -3.23
C SER A 99 8.30 -9.61 -2.31
N GLY A 100 7.46 -10.51 -2.81
CA GLY A 100 6.87 -11.53 -1.96
C GLY A 100 6.20 -12.66 -2.70
N LEU A 101 5.58 -13.53 -1.92
CA LEU A 101 4.87 -14.71 -2.37
C LEU A 101 3.37 -14.57 -2.13
N ARG A 102 2.58 -15.14 -3.03
CA ARG A 102 1.15 -15.35 -2.90
C ARG A 102 0.84 -16.82 -3.09
N VAL A 103 0.08 -17.38 -2.16
CA VAL A 103 -0.29 -18.80 -2.17
C VAL A 103 -1.80 -18.94 -2.10
N TYR A 104 -2.36 -19.76 -2.97
CA TYR A 104 -3.76 -20.18 -2.94
C TYR A 104 -3.83 -21.58 -2.34
N PRO A 105 -4.28 -21.75 -1.08
CA PRO A 105 -4.30 -23.06 -0.41
C PRO A 105 -5.43 -24.01 -0.89
N GLY A 106 -6.15 -23.63 -1.95
CA GLY A 106 -7.26 -24.42 -2.47
C GLY A 106 -8.59 -24.23 -1.73
N LEU A 107 -8.70 -23.20 -0.90
CA LEU A 107 -9.90 -22.88 -0.11
C LEU A 107 -10.71 -21.77 -0.79
N GLY A 108 -11.30 -22.07 -1.95
CA GLY A 108 -12.35 -21.26 -2.56
C GLY A 108 -12.03 -19.77 -2.78
N GLY A 109 -10.83 -19.41 -3.20
CA GLY A 109 -10.44 -18.02 -3.42
C GLY A 109 -9.62 -17.39 -2.28
N LEU A 110 -9.45 -18.09 -1.16
CA LEU A 110 -8.54 -17.68 -0.10
C LEU A 110 -7.12 -17.57 -0.65
N ARG A 111 -6.45 -16.48 -0.31
CA ARG A 111 -5.10 -16.18 -0.73
C ARG A 111 -4.28 -15.66 0.45
N LEU A 112 -3.13 -16.25 0.68
CA LEU A 112 -2.17 -15.86 1.70
C LEU A 112 -0.96 -15.21 1.04
N GLY A 113 -0.38 -14.21 1.69
CA GLY A 113 0.80 -13.53 1.18
C GLY A 113 1.81 -13.19 2.26
N VAL A 114 3.07 -13.17 1.85
CA VAL A 114 4.17 -12.63 2.63
C VAL A 114 5.07 -11.80 1.72
N ASP A 115 5.38 -10.57 2.14
CA ASP A 115 6.26 -9.66 1.42
C ASP A 115 7.43 -9.25 2.29
N TYR A 116 8.59 -9.16 1.67
CA TYR A 116 9.72 -8.38 2.16
C TYR A 116 9.62 -6.97 1.62
N ASN A 117 9.61 -5.98 2.51
CA ASN A 117 9.40 -4.57 2.17
C ASN A 117 10.67 -3.76 2.43
N LEU A 118 10.92 -2.79 1.56
CA LEU A 118 11.91 -1.74 1.72
C LEU A 118 11.19 -0.41 1.62
N GLY A 119 11.20 0.41 2.67
CA GLY A 119 10.41 1.64 2.67
C GLY A 119 11.01 2.78 3.49
N ARG A 120 10.51 3.98 3.25
CA ARG A 120 10.87 5.22 3.92
C ARG A 120 9.61 6.00 4.25
N ARG A 121 9.65 6.75 5.37
CA ARG A 121 8.60 7.68 5.76
C ARG A 121 9.13 9.10 5.78
N THR A 122 8.31 10.04 5.32
CA THR A 122 8.53 11.47 5.43
C THR A 122 7.33 12.09 6.13
N ASP A 123 7.59 12.84 7.18
CA ASP A 123 6.61 13.52 8.01
C ASP A 123 6.71 15.03 7.76
N PHE A 124 5.59 15.65 7.42
CA PHE A 124 5.44 17.10 7.26
C PHE A 124 4.58 17.61 8.41
N ILE A 125 5.15 18.49 9.22
CA ILE A 125 4.53 19.00 10.44
C ILE A 125 4.32 20.49 10.28
N ARG A 126 3.09 20.96 10.47
CA ARG A 126 2.74 22.37 10.61
C ARG A 126 1.91 22.51 11.86
N MET A 127 2.50 23.05 12.93
CA MET A 127 1.84 23.25 14.22
C MET A 127 2.28 24.56 14.85
N ALA A 128 1.33 25.32 15.40
CA ALA A 128 1.58 26.61 16.08
C ALA A 128 2.42 27.60 15.25
N GLY A 129 2.26 27.59 13.92
CA GLY A 129 3.02 28.47 12.99
C GLY A 129 4.44 28.02 12.69
N LEU A 130 4.87 26.86 13.21
CA LEU A 130 6.14 26.22 12.87
C LEU A 130 5.94 25.17 11.78
N GLU A 131 6.83 25.14 10.82
CA GLU A 131 6.87 24.11 9.76
C GLU A 131 8.16 23.31 9.89
N ASP A 132 8.04 22.00 9.93
CA ASP A 132 9.17 21.06 9.97
C ASP A 132 8.94 19.90 9.04
N THR A 133 10.03 19.33 8.49
CA THR A 133 9.98 18.15 7.63
C THR A 133 11.03 17.15 8.08
N HIS A 134 10.58 16.02 8.54
CA HIS A 134 11.44 14.93 9.00
C HIS A 134 11.31 13.71 8.11
N SER A 135 12.45 13.12 7.73
CA SER A 135 12.46 11.88 6.95
C SER A 135 13.23 10.79 7.68
N THR A 136 12.63 9.61 7.80
CA THR A 136 13.31 8.44 8.37
C THR A 136 14.41 7.94 7.42
N ARG A 137 15.28 7.07 7.91
CA ARG A 137 16.13 6.26 7.05
C ARG A 137 15.28 5.23 6.30
N TRP A 138 15.83 4.65 5.23
CA TRP A 138 15.28 3.46 4.62
C TRP A 138 15.29 2.32 5.64
N GLY A 139 14.17 1.65 5.79
CA GLY A 139 14.02 0.48 6.63
C GLY A 139 13.50 -0.70 5.82
N ASN A 140 13.72 -1.86 6.34
CA ASN A 140 13.23 -3.12 5.78
C ASN A 140 12.37 -3.86 6.79
N GLY A 141 11.46 -4.68 6.29
CA GLY A 141 10.56 -5.43 7.15
C GLY A 141 9.67 -6.37 6.38
N PHE A 142 8.63 -6.85 7.04
CA PHE A 142 7.72 -7.83 6.48
C PHE A 142 6.28 -7.32 6.48
N ARG A 143 5.50 -7.79 5.49
CA ARG A 143 4.05 -7.64 5.40
C ARG A 143 3.44 -9.03 5.24
N PHE A 144 2.46 -9.35 6.04
CA PHE A 144 1.63 -10.55 5.91
C PHE A 144 0.26 -10.13 5.40
N LEU A 145 -0.28 -10.91 4.46
CA LEU A 145 -1.54 -10.60 3.80
C LEU A 145 -2.49 -11.79 3.90
N LEU A 146 -3.74 -11.46 4.14
CA LEU A 146 -4.88 -12.36 4.02
C LEU A 146 -5.86 -11.73 3.04
N GLU A 147 -6.12 -12.40 1.93
CA GLU A 147 -6.93 -11.88 0.82
C GLU A 147 -7.98 -12.91 0.40
N TYR A 148 -9.09 -12.43 -0.15
CA TYR A 148 -10.09 -13.26 -0.79
C TYR A 148 -10.30 -12.80 -2.23
N ASP A 149 -10.01 -13.68 -3.18
CA ASP A 149 -10.13 -13.50 -4.62
C ASP A 149 -11.47 -14.06 -5.10
N PHE A 150 -12.38 -13.17 -5.50
CA PHE A 150 -13.73 -13.53 -5.94
C PHE A 150 -13.78 -14.25 -7.28
N LYS A 151 -12.67 -14.23 -8.05
CA LYS A 151 -12.55 -14.91 -9.34
C LYS A 151 -11.39 -15.90 -9.38
N SER A 152 -11.10 -16.59 -8.28
CA SER A 152 -10.03 -17.59 -8.24
C SER A 152 -10.14 -18.60 -9.38
N GLY A 153 -9.04 -18.75 -10.14
CA GLY A 153 -8.97 -19.67 -11.28
C GLY A 153 -9.48 -19.13 -12.61
N ASN A 154 -10.11 -17.96 -12.68
CA ASN A 154 -10.61 -17.37 -13.91
C ASN A 154 -9.69 -16.24 -14.44
N THR A 155 -9.61 -16.11 -15.76
CA THR A 155 -8.91 -15.01 -16.44
C THR A 155 -9.71 -13.70 -16.39
N GLY A 156 -9.03 -12.58 -16.62
CA GLY A 156 -9.60 -11.24 -16.68
C GLY A 156 -9.53 -10.48 -15.35
N LEU A 157 -10.41 -9.51 -15.18
CA LEU A 157 -10.41 -8.65 -13.99
C LEU A 157 -10.96 -9.38 -12.77
N ALA A 158 -10.15 -9.54 -11.74
CA ALA A 158 -10.47 -10.21 -10.49
C ALA A 158 -10.55 -9.20 -9.34
N PRO A 159 -11.72 -8.96 -8.74
CA PRO A 159 -11.84 -8.22 -7.51
C PRO A 159 -11.34 -9.05 -6.33
N ILE A 160 -10.59 -8.41 -5.44
CA ILE A 160 -9.99 -9.01 -4.25
C ILE A 160 -10.26 -8.07 -3.07
N ILE A 161 -10.67 -8.61 -1.95
CA ILE A 161 -10.70 -7.91 -0.67
C ILE A 161 -9.61 -8.49 0.23
N GLY A 162 -8.93 -7.67 1.00
CA GLY A 162 -7.87 -8.16 1.84
C GLY A 162 -7.56 -7.29 3.04
N GLY A 163 -6.81 -7.90 3.94
CA GLY A 163 -6.15 -7.23 5.04
C GLY A 163 -4.66 -7.54 5.06
N SER A 164 -3.89 -6.65 5.61
CA SER A 164 -2.45 -6.88 5.82
C SER A 164 -1.97 -6.31 7.14
N TRP A 165 -0.96 -6.96 7.70
CA TRP A 165 -0.15 -6.42 8.77
C TRP A 165 1.27 -6.20 8.25
N ARG A 166 1.79 -4.98 8.43
CA ARG A 166 3.13 -4.58 8.00
C ARG A 166 3.93 -4.04 9.18
N HIS A 167 5.20 -4.45 9.25
CA HIS A 167 6.16 -3.96 10.23
C HIS A 167 7.47 -3.61 9.55
N ILE A 168 7.88 -2.34 9.64
CA ILE A 168 9.14 -1.83 9.05
C ILE A 168 9.88 -1.02 10.11
N PRO A 169 10.94 -1.57 10.72
CA PRO A 169 11.88 -0.79 11.57
C PRO A 169 12.68 0.20 10.71
N ARG A 170 12.78 1.45 11.20
CA ARG A 170 13.49 2.55 10.50
C ARG A 170 14.39 3.32 11.46
N GLY A 171 15.40 2.64 12.00
CA GLY A 171 16.29 3.21 13.03
C GLY A 171 15.56 3.34 14.37
N GLY A 172 15.43 4.55 14.90
CA GLY A 172 14.71 4.82 16.16
C GLY A 172 13.18 4.71 16.07
N SER A 173 12.60 4.58 14.87
CA SER A 173 11.16 4.50 14.64
C SER A 173 10.76 3.10 14.19
N SER A 174 9.67 2.58 14.71
CA SER A 174 9.12 1.28 14.35
C SER A 174 7.60 1.38 14.31
N ASP A 175 7.03 1.21 13.13
CA ASP A 175 5.60 1.30 12.91
C ASP A 175 4.99 -0.08 12.69
N HIS A 176 3.85 -0.32 13.31
CA HIS A 176 2.95 -1.42 12.98
C HIS A 176 1.76 -0.84 12.22
N ILE A 177 1.52 -1.34 11.03
CA ILE A 177 0.47 -0.87 10.14
C ILE A 177 -0.47 -2.04 9.86
N LEU A 178 -1.74 -1.87 10.22
CA LEU A 178 -2.81 -2.83 9.94
C LEU A 178 -3.73 -2.20 8.89
N SER A 179 -3.81 -2.81 7.70
CA SER A 179 -4.56 -2.27 6.56
C SER A 179 -5.72 -3.16 6.18
N ILE A 180 -6.79 -2.53 5.65
CA ILE A 180 -7.89 -3.19 4.93
C ILE A 180 -7.98 -2.50 3.56
N TYR A 181 -8.08 -3.29 2.50
CA TYR A 181 -8.07 -2.78 1.14
C TYR A 181 -8.93 -3.58 0.17
N PHE A 182 -9.29 -2.92 -0.92
CA PHE A 182 -9.86 -3.52 -2.11
C PHE A 182 -8.82 -3.47 -3.23
N LYS A 183 -8.64 -4.58 -3.95
CA LYS A 183 -7.68 -4.73 -5.06
C LYS A 183 -8.41 -5.18 -6.32
N LEU A 184 -8.02 -4.66 -7.44
CA LEU A 184 -8.35 -5.18 -8.76
C LEU A 184 -7.09 -5.79 -9.37
N LEU A 185 -7.17 -7.05 -9.75
CA LEU A 185 -6.09 -7.81 -10.38
C LEU A 185 -6.53 -8.27 -11.76
N TYR A 186 -5.80 -7.89 -12.80
CA TYR A 186 -5.99 -8.37 -14.17
C TYR A 186 -5.00 -9.49 -14.48
N ARG A 187 -5.49 -10.61 -15.01
CA ARG A 187 -4.70 -11.83 -15.30
C ARG A 187 -5.27 -12.61 -16.48
#